data_c793ec3fafd186e06cbd66c3f6f1d97a
#
_entry.id   c793ec3fafd186e06cbd66c3f6f1d97a
#
_cell.length_a   1.000
_cell.length_b   1.000
_cell.length_c   1.000
_cell.angle_alpha   90.00
_cell.angle_beta   90.00
_cell.angle_gamma   90.00
#
_symmetry.space_group_name_H-M   'P 1'
#
loop_
_entity.id
_entity.type
_entity.pdbx_description
1 polymer ?
#
loop_
_entity_poly.entity_id
_entity_poly.type
_entity_poly.pdbx_seq_one_letter_code
_entity_poly.pdbx_strand_id
1 'polypeptide(L)'
;MNTKATWVLSAAMAMAGPLGVATVVLAPSVAVAQQKVSAKVGVPLKAAQEASQKKNWNGALAKINEAKAVSPRTAYDDFMINELLWYVYVQQGRNADAARLLEQQIASPLMPGGQKVQRTKTLAQLQFRSGNYGKAIQTANQYLKSVPGDRDMQLMVAQGHFQQKDYKNAAATAERIAKGQGQPSEDVLQLMQRSYYELNDKEGTARTLELLLKYYPSADTWDRLLTGYIAQTKHDHELIALYRLSEDAGALRKPNQYVDMTQALVVGGYAIEGQRVLEKGLAAGVFSAEDQAKAQRTLDTAKRRADEQRKALAGADQALAGAKTGDAAYEVGKSFFSNADYAKAVTAYQKALSLSGLSDLDATNAELGMAYARLGKKAEAIKAFDAIKDPEFAEIARLWKMRLR
;
A
#
# COMPACT_ATOMS: atom_id res chain seq x y z
N MET A 1 -25.36 -64.35 7.55
CA MET A 1 -24.20 -63.90 6.78
C MET A 1 -23.87 -62.46 7.24
N ASN A 2 -22.84 -62.33 8.08
CA ASN A 2 -22.46 -61.05 8.70
C ASN A 2 -21.40 -60.35 7.82
N THR A 3 -21.79 -59.36 7.08
CA THR A 3 -20.85 -58.48 6.39
C THR A 3 -20.30 -57.46 7.40
N LYS A 4 -19.07 -57.70 7.87
CA LYS A 4 -18.28 -56.74 8.66
C LYS A 4 -17.92 -55.57 7.75
N ALA A 5 -18.62 -54.46 7.90
CA ALA A 5 -18.27 -53.20 7.23
C ALA A 5 -16.95 -52.67 7.82
N THR A 6 -15.88 -52.77 7.06
CA THR A 6 -14.54 -52.21 7.38
C THR A 6 -14.58 -50.74 7.07
N TRP A 7 -14.65 -49.91 8.10
CA TRP A 7 -14.63 -48.46 7.96
C TRP A 7 -13.18 -47.98 7.85
N VAL A 8 -12.76 -47.58 6.67
CA VAL A 8 -11.58 -46.77 6.46
C VAL A 8 -12.05 -45.31 6.50
N LEU A 9 -11.82 -44.65 7.59
CA LEU A 9 -11.97 -43.19 7.66
C LEU A 9 -10.86 -42.56 6.81
N SER A 10 -11.15 -42.38 5.52
CA SER A 10 -10.33 -41.52 4.68
C SER A 10 -10.44 -40.09 5.20
N ALA A 11 -9.40 -39.61 5.83
CA ALA A 11 -9.28 -38.21 6.29
C ALA A 11 -9.06 -37.27 5.08
N ALA A 12 -9.99 -37.31 4.12
CA ALA A 12 -10.09 -36.36 3.02
C ALA A 12 -11.29 -35.47 3.27
N MET A 13 -11.27 -34.63 4.32
CA MET A 13 -12.16 -33.49 4.36
C MET A 13 -11.54 -32.40 3.50
N ALA A 14 -12.02 -32.30 2.25
CA ALA A 14 -11.80 -31.13 1.42
C ALA A 14 -12.40 -29.91 2.15
N MET A 15 -11.56 -29.05 2.66
CA MET A 15 -11.97 -27.75 3.21
C MET A 15 -12.27 -26.80 2.06
N ALA A 16 -13.54 -26.73 1.65
CA ALA A 16 -14.06 -25.69 0.77
C ALA A 16 -14.27 -24.40 1.59
N GLY A 17 -13.31 -23.51 1.54
CA GLY A 17 -13.36 -22.15 2.03
C GLY A 17 -12.29 -21.36 1.26
N PRO A 18 -12.20 -20.03 1.30
CA PRO A 18 -11.27 -19.26 0.49
C PRO A 18 -9.79 -19.44 0.90
N LEU A 19 -9.44 -20.65 1.30
CA LEU A 19 -8.08 -21.15 1.45
C LEU A 19 -7.90 -22.17 0.34
N GLY A 20 -7.10 -21.84 -0.67
CA GLY A 20 -6.90 -22.61 -1.89
C GLY A 20 -6.74 -24.12 -1.68
N VAL A 21 -7.48 -24.89 -2.44
CA VAL A 21 -7.49 -26.36 -2.42
C VAL A 21 -6.30 -26.86 -3.21
N ALA A 22 -5.34 -27.52 -2.54
CA ALA A 22 -4.38 -28.41 -3.19
C ALA A 22 -4.91 -29.84 -3.10
N THR A 23 -5.26 -30.43 -4.22
CA THR A 23 -5.57 -31.86 -4.35
C THR A 23 -4.29 -32.67 -4.14
N VAL A 24 -4.23 -33.47 -3.08
CA VAL A 24 -3.13 -34.41 -2.82
C VAL A 24 -3.46 -35.76 -3.45
N VAL A 25 -2.67 -36.13 -4.46
CA VAL A 25 -2.66 -37.49 -5.02
C VAL A 25 -1.87 -38.40 -4.06
N LEU A 26 -2.52 -39.43 -3.55
CA LEU A 26 -1.93 -40.47 -2.68
C LEU A 26 -1.10 -41.44 -3.47
N ALA A 27 0.21 -41.48 -3.26
CA ALA A 27 1.06 -42.64 -3.61
C ALA A 27 1.16 -43.58 -2.40
N PRO A 28 1.17 -44.93 -2.60
CA PRO A 28 1.18 -45.88 -1.50
C PRO A 28 2.59 -46.04 -0.95
N SER A 29 2.79 -45.85 0.36
CA SER A 29 4.03 -46.21 1.02
C SER A 29 3.80 -46.87 2.39
N VAL A 30 4.37 -48.07 2.52
CA VAL A 30 4.77 -48.82 3.72
C VAL A 30 3.68 -49.07 4.78
N ALA A 31 3.43 -50.34 5.06
CA ALA A 31 2.49 -50.86 6.01
C ALA A 31 2.75 -50.32 7.45
N VAL A 32 2.15 -49.18 7.77
CA VAL A 32 1.82 -48.84 9.12
C VAL A 32 0.60 -49.68 9.51
N ALA A 33 0.68 -50.50 10.53
CA ALA A 33 -0.45 -51.23 11.03
C ALA A 33 -1.65 -50.29 11.16
N GLN A 34 -2.73 -50.57 10.39
CA GLN A 34 -3.87 -49.66 10.26
C GLN A 34 -4.56 -49.53 11.61
N GLN A 35 -4.20 -48.49 12.38
CA GLN A 35 -4.84 -48.22 13.67
C GLN A 35 -6.33 -47.90 13.37
N LYS A 36 -7.24 -48.58 14.04
CA LYS A 36 -8.68 -48.39 13.89
C LYS A 36 -9.25 -47.73 15.12
N VAL A 37 -10.17 -46.80 14.89
CA VAL A 37 -10.96 -46.20 15.98
C VAL A 37 -11.77 -47.34 16.65
N SER A 38 -11.78 -47.37 17.96
CA SER A 38 -12.56 -48.37 18.71
C SER A 38 -14.06 -48.23 18.41
N ALA A 39 -14.80 -49.33 18.38
CA ALA A 39 -16.21 -49.32 17.98
C ALA A 39 -17.06 -48.39 18.87
N LYS A 40 -16.78 -48.31 20.17
CA LYS A 40 -17.51 -47.43 21.11
C LYS A 40 -17.28 -45.93 20.84
N VAL A 41 -16.07 -45.53 20.42
CA VAL A 41 -15.72 -44.17 20.04
C VAL A 41 -16.18 -43.86 18.61
N GLY A 42 -16.14 -44.84 17.72
CA GLY A 42 -16.50 -44.66 16.31
C GLY A 42 -17.96 -44.25 16.08
N VAL A 43 -18.89 -44.74 16.91
CA VAL A 43 -20.32 -44.40 16.80
C VAL A 43 -20.57 -42.91 17.01
N PRO A 44 -20.19 -42.31 18.15
CA PRO A 44 -20.39 -40.86 18.35
C PRO A 44 -19.52 -39.99 17.43
N LEU A 45 -18.31 -40.43 17.03
CA LEU A 45 -17.52 -39.69 16.05
C LEU A 45 -18.17 -39.62 14.68
N LYS A 46 -18.79 -40.70 14.22
CA LYS A 46 -19.56 -40.72 12.97
C LYS A 46 -20.73 -39.75 13.05
N ALA A 47 -21.50 -39.78 14.14
CA ALA A 47 -22.60 -38.85 14.37
C ALA A 47 -22.13 -37.40 14.41
N ALA A 48 -20.97 -37.13 14.99
CA ALA A 48 -20.34 -35.79 14.99
C ALA A 48 -19.94 -35.35 13.58
N GLN A 49 -19.43 -36.26 12.76
CA GLN A 49 -19.08 -35.98 11.37
C GLN A 49 -20.32 -35.65 10.54
N GLU A 50 -21.40 -36.43 10.69
CA GLU A 50 -22.68 -36.18 10.02
C GLU A 50 -23.29 -34.81 10.42
N ALA A 51 -23.22 -34.47 11.72
CA ALA A 51 -23.64 -33.17 12.22
C ALA A 51 -22.79 -32.04 11.61
N SER A 52 -21.47 -32.24 11.50
CA SER A 52 -20.56 -31.27 10.86
C SER A 52 -20.85 -31.04 9.39
N GLN A 53 -21.18 -32.11 8.64
CA GLN A 53 -21.59 -32.02 7.23
C GLN A 53 -22.87 -31.19 7.05
N LYS A 54 -23.77 -31.27 8.05
CA LYS A 54 -25.00 -30.44 8.11
C LYS A 54 -24.77 -29.06 8.69
N LYS A 55 -23.49 -28.67 8.95
CA LYS A 55 -23.09 -27.41 9.61
C LYS A 55 -23.72 -27.22 11.00
N ASN A 56 -24.19 -28.29 11.63
CA ASN A 56 -24.66 -28.26 13.01
C ASN A 56 -23.49 -28.42 13.97
N TRP A 57 -22.75 -27.32 14.18
CA TRP A 57 -21.49 -27.30 14.94
C TRP A 57 -21.72 -27.64 16.43
N ASN A 58 -22.85 -27.19 17.00
CA ASN A 58 -23.19 -27.50 18.39
C ASN A 58 -23.55 -28.98 18.57
N GLY A 59 -24.30 -29.55 17.62
CA GLY A 59 -24.58 -30.98 17.59
C GLY A 59 -23.32 -31.82 17.40
N ALA A 60 -22.41 -31.37 16.51
CA ALA A 60 -21.10 -32.01 16.34
C ALA A 60 -20.28 -32.01 17.62
N LEU A 61 -20.21 -30.85 18.31
CA LEU A 61 -19.50 -30.74 19.59
C LEU A 61 -20.09 -31.64 20.68
N ALA A 62 -21.43 -31.74 20.79
CA ALA A 62 -22.09 -32.65 21.72
C ALA A 62 -21.69 -34.11 21.46
N LYS A 63 -21.70 -34.55 20.21
CA LYS A 63 -21.27 -35.90 19.81
C LYS A 63 -19.78 -36.17 20.03
N ILE A 64 -18.92 -35.15 19.83
CA ILE A 64 -17.50 -35.23 20.16
C ILE A 64 -17.33 -35.44 21.68
N ASN A 65 -18.12 -34.74 22.49
CA ASN A 65 -18.06 -34.89 23.96
C ASN A 65 -18.54 -36.27 24.40
N GLU A 66 -19.53 -36.86 23.73
CA GLU A 66 -19.94 -38.28 23.94
C GLU A 66 -18.76 -39.20 23.61
N ALA A 67 -18.04 -38.98 22.50
CA ALA A 67 -16.85 -39.76 22.17
C ALA A 67 -15.76 -39.64 23.21
N LYS A 68 -15.54 -38.44 23.78
CA LYS A 68 -14.59 -38.19 24.86
C LYS A 68 -14.96 -38.87 26.15
N ALA A 69 -16.23 -39.10 26.44
CA ALA A 69 -16.71 -39.77 27.67
C ALA A 69 -16.52 -41.27 27.63
N VAL A 70 -16.26 -41.86 26.47
CA VAL A 70 -16.00 -43.30 26.34
C VAL A 70 -14.69 -43.66 27.08
N SER A 71 -14.72 -44.76 27.86
CA SER A 71 -13.53 -45.28 28.53
C SER A 71 -13.53 -46.83 28.48
N PRO A 72 -12.38 -47.51 28.30
CA PRO A 72 -11.07 -46.92 27.96
C PRO A 72 -11.01 -46.47 26.49
N ARG A 73 -10.11 -45.49 26.19
CA ARG A 73 -9.78 -45.04 24.85
C ARG A 73 -8.32 -45.36 24.53
N THR A 74 -8.05 -45.55 23.22
CA THR A 74 -6.68 -45.66 22.72
C THR A 74 -6.12 -44.27 22.37
N ALA A 75 -4.80 -44.17 22.27
CA ALA A 75 -4.16 -42.95 21.80
C ALA A 75 -4.66 -42.53 20.39
N TYR A 76 -5.02 -43.51 19.55
CA TYR A 76 -5.59 -43.25 18.22
C TYR A 76 -7.02 -42.71 18.30
N ASP A 77 -7.83 -43.21 19.26
CA ASP A 77 -9.18 -42.66 19.50
C ASP A 77 -9.07 -41.17 19.89
N ASP A 78 -8.18 -40.82 20.81
CA ASP A 78 -7.97 -39.44 21.23
C ASP A 78 -7.45 -38.55 20.09
N PHE A 79 -6.56 -39.10 19.26
CA PHE A 79 -6.09 -38.41 18.06
C PHE A 79 -7.24 -38.09 17.10
N MET A 80 -8.10 -39.06 16.79
CA MET A 80 -9.24 -38.88 15.86
C MET A 80 -10.34 -37.97 16.45
N ILE A 81 -10.59 -38.02 17.77
CA ILE A 81 -11.47 -37.09 18.46
C ILE A 81 -10.96 -35.65 18.30
N ASN A 82 -9.67 -35.44 18.53
CA ASN A 82 -9.07 -34.12 18.45
C ASN A 82 -9.01 -33.61 16.98
N GLU A 83 -8.86 -34.51 15.99
CA GLU A 83 -8.93 -34.15 14.57
C GLU A 83 -10.29 -33.52 14.21
N LEU A 84 -11.38 -34.08 14.69
CA LEU A 84 -12.70 -33.52 14.42
C LEU A 84 -12.98 -32.28 15.28
N LEU A 85 -12.48 -32.26 16.52
CA LEU A 85 -12.72 -31.17 17.48
C LEU A 85 -12.07 -29.86 17.04
N TRP A 86 -10.78 -29.87 16.61
CA TRP A 86 -10.13 -28.64 16.18
C TRP A 86 -10.83 -28.08 14.92
N TYR A 87 -11.30 -28.95 14.02
CA TYR A 87 -12.08 -28.52 12.86
C TYR A 87 -13.40 -27.82 13.26
N VAL A 88 -14.15 -28.42 14.20
CA VAL A 88 -15.40 -27.82 14.72
C VAL A 88 -15.11 -26.48 15.38
N TYR A 89 -14.03 -26.34 16.14
CA TYR A 89 -13.63 -25.07 16.74
C TYR A 89 -13.29 -24.00 15.72
N VAL A 90 -12.62 -24.36 14.62
CA VAL A 90 -12.38 -23.42 13.50
C VAL A 90 -13.70 -22.90 12.94
N GLN A 91 -14.67 -23.79 12.70
CA GLN A 91 -15.97 -23.43 12.15
C GLN A 91 -16.82 -22.56 13.10
N GLN A 92 -16.57 -22.68 14.40
CA GLN A 92 -17.19 -21.85 15.44
C GLN A 92 -16.42 -20.53 15.70
N GLY A 93 -15.32 -20.24 14.96
CA GLY A 93 -14.47 -19.08 15.21
C GLY A 93 -13.59 -19.17 16.46
N ARG A 94 -13.54 -20.31 17.14
CA ARG A 94 -12.74 -20.59 18.34
C ARG A 94 -11.28 -20.86 17.99
N ASN A 95 -10.65 -19.88 17.35
CA ASN A 95 -9.31 -20.03 16.76
C ASN A 95 -8.22 -20.40 17.79
N ALA A 96 -8.31 -19.87 19.02
CA ALA A 96 -7.34 -20.18 20.08
C ALA A 96 -7.44 -21.64 20.53
N ASP A 97 -8.66 -22.15 20.69
CA ASP A 97 -8.88 -23.57 21.08
C ASP A 97 -8.45 -24.51 19.96
N ALA A 98 -8.78 -24.17 18.72
CA ALA A 98 -8.35 -24.92 17.54
C ALA A 98 -6.83 -24.96 17.41
N ALA A 99 -6.13 -23.82 17.61
CA ALA A 99 -4.69 -23.75 17.56
C ALA A 99 -4.01 -24.64 18.60
N ARG A 100 -4.51 -24.63 19.85
CA ARG A 100 -3.99 -25.48 20.93
C ARG A 100 -4.09 -26.98 20.61
N LEU A 101 -5.25 -27.41 20.07
CA LEU A 101 -5.45 -28.79 19.66
C LEU A 101 -4.56 -29.17 18.48
N LEU A 102 -4.47 -28.29 17.48
CA LEU A 102 -3.65 -28.56 16.31
C LEU A 102 -2.14 -28.62 16.65
N GLU A 103 -1.68 -27.80 17.60
CA GLU A 103 -0.32 -27.85 18.13
C GLU A 103 -0.02 -29.24 18.75
N GLN A 104 -0.94 -29.77 19.56
CA GLN A 104 -0.84 -31.13 20.13
C GLN A 104 -0.86 -32.19 19.05
N GLN A 105 -1.72 -32.06 18.04
CA GLN A 105 -1.82 -33.01 16.92
C GLN A 105 -0.54 -33.08 16.10
N ILE A 106 0.09 -31.93 15.81
CA ILE A 106 1.36 -31.87 15.07
C ILE A 106 2.52 -32.53 15.85
N ALA A 107 2.49 -32.40 17.17
CA ALA A 107 3.48 -33.03 18.06
C ALA A 107 3.25 -34.56 18.24
N SER A 108 2.07 -35.06 17.90
CA SER A 108 1.72 -36.47 18.05
C SER A 108 2.54 -37.37 17.12
N PRO A 109 3.01 -38.53 17.58
CA PRO A 109 3.63 -39.54 16.72
C PRO A 109 2.62 -40.14 15.71
N LEU A 110 1.33 -39.95 15.95
CA LEU A 110 0.26 -40.43 15.06
C LEU A 110 0.01 -39.47 13.87
N MET A 111 0.58 -38.27 13.87
CA MET A 111 0.45 -37.33 12.77
C MET A 111 1.22 -37.82 11.55
N PRO A 112 0.52 -38.03 10.39
CA PRO A 112 1.17 -38.44 9.16
C PRO A 112 2.21 -37.39 8.71
N GLY A 113 3.45 -37.84 8.45
CA GLY A 113 4.58 -36.96 8.13
C GLY A 113 4.27 -36.02 6.95
N GLY A 114 3.59 -36.51 5.92
CA GLY A 114 3.18 -35.71 4.75
C GLY A 114 2.17 -34.59 5.07
N GLN A 115 1.49 -34.63 6.23
CA GLN A 115 0.54 -33.60 6.62
C GLN A 115 1.14 -32.52 7.52
N LYS A 116 2.30 -32.78 8.16
CA LYS A 116 2.90 -31.88 9.16
C LYS A 116 3.14 -30.47 8.61
N VAL A 117 3.67 -30.36 7.41
CA VAL A 117 3.97 -29.05 6.80
C VAL A 117 2.68 -28.24 6.63
N GLN A 118 1.64 -28.84 6.04
CA GLN A 118 0.36 -28.12 5.81
C GLN A 118 -0.34 -27.80 7.14
N ARG A 119 -0.28 -28.69 8.13
CA ARG A 119 -0.83 -28.44 9.46
C ARG A 119 -0.10 -27.32 10.19
N THR A 120 1.23 -27.21 10.01
CA THR A 120 2.03 -26.11 10.56
C THR A 120 1.60 -24.77 9.97
N LYS A 121 1.33 -24.72 8.66
CA LYS A 121 0.74 -23.51 8.01
C LYS A 121 -0.59 -23.13 8.67
N THR A 122 -1.50 -24.09 8.79
CA THR A 122 -2.82 -23.87 9.41
C THR A 122 -2.69 -23.40 10.86
N LEU A 123 -1.77 -24.00 11.63
CA LEU A 123 -1.51 -23.59 13.01
C LEU A 123 -1.07 -22.14 13.11
N ALA A 124 -0.12 -21.72 12.26
CA ALA A 124 0.33 -20.32 12.22
C ALA A 124 -0.82 -19.35 11.91
N GLN A 125 -1.68 -19.71 10.96
CA GLN A 125 -2.86 -18.90 10.60
C GLN A 125 -3.89 -18.80 11.76
N LEU A 126 -4.12 -19.90 12.50
CA LEU A 126 -5.01 -19.91 13.66
C LEU A 126 -4.45 -19.09 14.81
N GLN A 127 -3.15 -19.21 15.08
CA GLN A 127 -2.45 -18.39 16.07
C GLN A 127 -2.53 -16.91 15.73
N PHE A 128 -2.34 -16.55 14.46
CA PHE A 128 -2.49 -15.18 13.98
C PHE A 128 -3.92 -14.65 14.19
N ARG A 129 -4.93 -15.39 13.76
CA ARG A 129 -6.35 -15.02 13.90
C ARG A 129 -6.80 -14.92 15.37
N SER A 130 -6.16 -15.65 16.26
CA SER A 130 -6.42 -15.57 17.70
C SER A 130 -5.66 -14.44 18.42
N GLY A 131 -4.91 -13.62 17.67
CA GLY A 131 -4.11 -12.52 18.23
C GLY A 131 -2.78 -12.96 18.84
N ASN A 132 -2.43 -14.25 18.76
CA ASN A 132 -1.17 -14.75 19.30
C ASN A 132 -0.04 -14.59 18.27
N TYR A 133 0.28 -13.33 17.96
CA TYR A 133 1.19 -12.98 16.87
C TYR A 133 2.62 -13.53 17.08
N GLY A 134 3.11 -13.59 18.33
CA GLY A 134 4.45 -14.12 18.62
C GLY A 134 4.57 -15.61 18.24
N LYS A 135 3.61 -16.43 18.66
CA LYS A 135 3.57 -17.84 18.27
C LYS A 135 3.33 -17.99 16.77
N ALA A 136 2.45 -17.18 16.18
CA ALA A 136 2.17 -17.20 14.76
C ALA A 136 3.44 -16.97 13.92
N ILE A 137 4.24 -15.97 14.27
CA ILE A 137 5.54 -15.68 13.62
C ILE A 137 6.50 -16.87 13.75
N GLN A 138 6.63 -17.42 14.95
CA GLN A 138 7.52 -18.57 15.22
C GLN A 138 7.10 -19.77 14.37
N THR A 139 5.81 -20.12 14.38
CA THR A 139 5.25 -21.25 13.63
C THR A 139 5.34 -21.04 12.12
N ALA A 140 5.07 -19.80 11.65
CA ALA A 140 5.20 -19.44 10.24
C ALA A 140 6.66 -19.56 9.77
N ASN A 141 7.61 -19.09 10.55
CA ASN A 141 9.03 -19.22 10.23
C ASN A 141 9.48 -20.69 10.20
N GLN A 142 8.91 -21.55 11.06
CA GLN A 142 9.15 -22.99 10.99
C GLN A 142 8.61 -23.58 9.68
N TYR A 143 7.40 -23.22 9.28
CA TYR A 143 6.82 -23.63 8.01
C TYR A 143 7.66 -23.17 6.80
N LEU A 144 8.11 -21.91 6.82
CA LEU A 144 8.89 -21.29 5.74
C LEU A 144 10.27 -21.94 5.55
N LYS A 145 10.80 -22.68 6.54
CA LYS A 145 12.01 -23.52 6.33
C LYS A 145 11.77 -24.63 5.30
N SER A 146 10.55 -25.16 5.26
CA SER A 146 10.15 -26.22 4.32
C SER A 146 9.58 -25.66 3.01
N VAL A 147 8.96 -24.48 3.04
CA VAL A 147 8.31 -23.83 1.90
C VAL A 147 8.70 -22.35 1.85
N PRO A 148 9.97 -22.03 1.54
CA PRO A 148 10.48 -20.66 1.62
C PRO A 148 9.80 -19.68 0.65
N GLY A 149 9.21 -20.19 -0.44
CA GLY A 149 8.53 -19.36 -1.46
C GLY A 149 7.08 -19.01 -1.17
N ASP A 150 6.50 -19.41 -0.02
CA ASP A 150 5.12 -19.07 0.34
C ASP A 150 5.00 -17.60 0.74
N ARG A 151 4.60 -16.78 -0.24
CA ARG A 151 4.49 -15.32 -0.11
C ARG A 151 3.45 -14.89 0.93
N ASP A 152 2.32 -15.60 1.01
CA ASP A 152 1.26 -15.28 1.97
C ASP A 152 1.75 -15.47 3.40
N MET A 153 2.54 -16.52 3.64
CA MET A 153 3.12 -16.77 4.95
C MET A 153 4.24 -15.77 5.29
N GLN A 154 5.06 -15.37 4.29
CA GLN A 154 6.03 -14.30 4.51
C GLN A 154 5.34 -12.98 4.85
N LEU A 155 4.26 -12.62 4.14
CA LEU A 155 3.47 -11.41 4.43
C LEU A 155 2.81 -11.50 5.81
N MET A 156 2.27 -12.66 6.18
CA MET A 156 1.70 -12.88 7.52
C MET A 156 2.74 -12.68 8.63
N VAL A 157 4.00 -13.08 8.42
CA VAL A 157 5.10 -12.79 9.38
C VAL A 157 5.32 -11.29 9.52
N ALA A 158 5.38 -10.54 8.40
CA ALA A 158 5.53 -9.09 8.43
C ALA A 158 4.35 -8.40 9.13
N GLN A 159 3.12 -8.83 8.83
CA GLN A 159 1.90 -8.36 9.48
C GLN A 159 1.91 -8.68 10.99
N GLY A 160 2.39 -9.86 11.37
CA GLY A 160 2.51 -10.27 12.77
C GLY A 160 3.45 -9.36 13.57
N HIS A 161 4.60 -8.99 12.99
CA HIS A 161 5.50 -7.99 13.57
C HIS A 161 4.81 -6.63 13.71
N PHE A 162 4.08 -6.18 12.67
CA PHE A 162 3.34 -4.92 12.72
C PHE A 162 2.29 -4.91 13.85
N GLN A 163 1.52 -6.00 14.00
CA GLN A 163 0.52 -6.12 15.07
C GLN A 163 1.13 -6.12 16.47
N GLN A 164 2.37 -6.57 16.61
CA GLN A 164 3.15 -6.48 17.85
C GLN A 164 3.80 -5.10 18.05
N LYS A 165 3.56 -4.14 17.15
CA LYS A 165 4.24 -2.83 17.11
C LYS A 165 5.76 -2.93 16.91
N ASP A 166 6.24 -4.08 16.46
CA ASP A 166 7.63 -4.28 16.05
C ASP A 166 7.80 -3.80 14.59
N TYR A 167 7.65 -2.51 14.41
CA TYR A 167 7.63 -1.87 13.10
C TYR A 167 8.96 -2.02 12.35
N LYS A 168 10.07 -2.12 13.08
CA LYS A 168 11.40 -2.34 12.50
C LYS A 168 11.47 -3.68 11.77
N ASN A 169 11.06 -4.77 12.42
CA ASN A 169 11.06 -6.09 11.80
C ASN A 169 9.93 -6.24 10.77
N ALA A 170 8.80 -5.53 10.95
CA ALA A 170 7.74 -5.46 9.95
C ALA A 170 8.25 -4.83 8.65
N ALA A 171 8.90 -3.65 8.72
CA ALA A 171 9.48 -2.97 7.57
C ALA A 171 10.57 -3.81 6.89
N ALA A 172 11.52 -4.36 7.66
CA ALA A 172 12.61 -5.17 7.12
C ALA A 172 12.10 -6.45 6.43
N THR A 173 11.06 -7.09 6.99
CA THR A 173 10.46 -8.27 6.37
C THR A 173 9.71 -7.92 5.09
N ALA A 174 8.91 -6.85 5.08
CA ALA A 174 8.21 -6.36 3.90
C ALA A 174 9.18 -5.94 2.79
N GLU A 175 10.27 -5.25 3.15
CA GLU A 175 11.32 -4.87 2.20
C GLU A 175 12.01 -6.09 1.55
N ARG A 176 12.32 -7.12 2.35
CA ARG A 176 12.88 -8.39 1.84
C ARG A 176 11.92 -9.07 0.87
N ILE A 177 10.62 -9.09 1.17
CA ILE A 177 9.59 -9.63 0.28
C ILE A 177 9.54 -8.83 -1.04
N ALA A 178 9.53 -7.49 -0.93
CA ALA A 178 9.49 -6.60 -2.09
C ALA A 178 10.71 -6.79 -3.01
N LYS A 179 11.92 -6.90 -2.47
CA LYS A 179 13.16 -7.15 -3.23
C LYS A 179 13.19 -8.51 -3.92
N GLY A 180 12.53 -9.51 -3.37
CA GLY A 180 12.46 -10.86 -3.96
C GLY A 180 11.42 -11.01 -5.07
N GLN A 181 10.78 -9.92 -5.51
CA GLN A 181 9.74 -9.91 -6.53
C GLN A 181 10.10 -8.95 -7.67
N GLY A 182 9.75 -9.30 -8.92
CA GLY A 182 9.89 -8.38 -10.05
C GLY A 182 8.98 -7.16 -9.90
N GLN A 183 7.71 -7.40 -9.51
CA GLN A 183 6.75 -6.37 -9.11
C GLN A 183 6.23 -6.73 -7.72
N PRO A 184 6.55 -5.95 -6.68
CA PRO A 184 6.01 -6.16 -5.34
C PRO A 184 4.48 -5.99 -5.33
N SER A 185 3.77 -6.81 -4.52
CA SER A 185 2.33 -6.62 -4.36
C SER A 185 2.03 -5.32 -3.60
N GLU A 186 0.85 -4.75 -3.87
CA GLU A 186 0.43 -3.51 -3.22
C GLU A 186 0.36 -3.66 -1.70
N ASP A 187 -0.15 -4.79 -1.18
CA ASP A 187 -0.24 -5.07 0.26
C ASP A 187 1.13 -5.04 0.95
N VAL A 188 2.16 -5.59 0.30
CA VAL A 188 3.54 -5.57 0.82
C VAL A 188 4.05 -4.13 0.90
N LEU A 189 3.86 -3.33 -0.17
CA LEU A 189 4.29 -1.94 -0.18
C LEU A 189 3.50 -1.08 0.82
N GLN A 190 2.20 -1.31 0.97
CA GLN A 190 1.39 -0.60 1.95
C GLN A 190 1.81 -0.93 3.39
N LEU A 191 2.10 -2.20 3.69
CA LEU A 191 2.60 -2.61 5.01
C LEU A 191 3.98 -1.97 5.28
N MET A 192 4.87 -1.99 4.28
CA MET A 192 6.20 -1.38 4.35
C MET A 192 6.09 0.13 4.63
N GLN A 193 5.22 0.84 3.89
CA GLN A 193 4.97 2.27 4.06
C GLN A 193 4.44 2.59 5.46
N ARG A 194 3.43 1.84 5.94
CA ARG A 194 2.90 2.03 7.30
C ARG A 194 3.95 1.78 8.36
N SER A 195 4.78 0.76 8.18
CA SER A 195 5.84 0.43 9.14
C SER A 195 6.89 1.54 9.25
N TYR A 196 7.34 2.12 8.12
CA TYR A 196 8.27 3.25 8.14
C TYR A 196 7.62 4.52 8.71
N TYR A 197 6.33 4.75 8.44
CA TYR A 197 5.58 5.87 9.01
C TYR A 197 5.51 5.77 10.55
N GLU A 198 5.19 4.60 11.10
CA GLU A 198 5.16 4.35 12.55
C GLU A 198 6.56 4.48 13.21
N LEU A 199 7.63 4.24 12.46
CA LEU A 199 9.01 4.46 12.88
C LEU A 199 9.43 5.93 12.78
N ASN A 200 8.59 6.82 12.24
CA ASN A 200 8.96 8.19 11.88
C ASN A 200 10.16 8.26 10.92
N ASP A 201 10.36 7.21 10.13
CA ASP A 201 11.38 7.15 9.07
C ASP A 201 10.82 7.81 7.80
N LYS A 202 11.08 9.10 7.66
CA LYS A 202 10.58 9.91 6.54
C LYS A 202 11.15 9.43 5.20
N GLU A 203 12.42 9.06 5.18
CA GLU A 203 13.09 8.59 3.97
C GLU A 203 12.57 7.22 3.53
N GLY A 204 12.42 6.27 4.45
CA GLY A 204 11.81 4.97 4.18
C GLY A 204 10.37 5.10 3.69
N THR A 205 9.61 6.02 4.29
CA THR A 205 8.24 6.34 3.87
C THR A 205 8.21 6.89 2.44
N ALA A 206 9.05 7.88 2.11
CA ALA A 206 9.11 8.48 0.78
C ALA A 206 9.51 7.45 -0.28
N ARG A 207 10.58 6.69 -0.06
CA ARG A 207 11.02 5.61 -0.99
C ARG A 207 9.90 4.60 -1.25
N THR A 208 9.12 4.25 -0.22
CA THR A 208 8.04 3.28 -0.39
C THR A 208 6.85 3.86 -1.15
N LEU A 209 6.50 5.14 -0.90
CA LEU A 209 5.48 5.85 -1.68
C LEU A 209 5.85 5.95 -3.16
N GLU A 210 7.13 6.15 -3.47
CA GLU A 210 7.62 6.14 -4.85
C GLU A 210 7.51 4.77 -5.51
N LEU A 211 7.77 3.69 -4.77
CA LEU A 211 7.51 2.33 -5.27
C LEU A 211 6.03 2.09 -5.52
N LEU A 212 5.16 2.60 -4.64
CA LEU A 212 3.70 2.56 -4.85
C LEU A 212 3.32 3.33 -6.11
N LEU A 213 3.86 4.53 -6.32
CA LEU A 213 3.59 5.32 -7.53
C LEU A 213 4.10 4.65 -8.80
N LYS A 214 5.23 3.96 -8.72
CA LYS A 214 5.79 3.22 -9.85
C LYS A 214 4.91 2.07 -10.32
N TYR A 215 4.33 1.32 -9.38
CA TYR A 215 3.60 0.09 -9.69
C TYR A 215 2.08 0.23 -9.55
N TYR A 216 1.61 1.12 -8.69
CA TYR A 216 0.19 1.34 -8.34
C TYR A 216 -0.10 2.84 -8.23
N PRO A 217 0.03 3.61 -9.32
CA PRO A 217 -0.10 5.07 -9.28
C PRO A 217 -1.51 5.49 -8.86
N SER A 218 -1.59 6.38 -7.89
CA SER A 218 -2.85 6.97 -7.42
C SER A 218 -2.66 8.40 -6.94
N ALA A 219 -3.71 9.22 -7.05
CA ALA A 219 -3.72 10.59 -6.54
C ALA A 219 -3.51 10.65 -5.01
N ASP A 220 -4.00 9.65 -4.28
CA ASP A 220 -3.79 9.54 -2.83
C ASP A 220 -2.32 9.31 -2.47
N THR A 221 -1.64 8.44 -3.21
CA THR A 221 -0.21 8.20 -3.00
C THR A 221 0.62 9.44 -3.34
N TRP A 222 0.25 10.17 -4.40
CA TRP A 222 0.86 11.47 -4.72
C TRP A 222 0.63 12.50 -3.61
N ASP A 223 -0.60 12.64 -3.08
CA ASP A 223 -0.90 13.56 -1.96
C ASP A 223 -0.02 13.28 -0.75
N ARG A 224 0.10 12.00 -0.36
CA ARG A 224 0.95 11.60 0.78
C ARG A 224 2.43 11.90 0.55
N LEU A 225 2.95 11.59 -0.63
CA LEU A 225 4.35 11.86 -0.97
C LEU A 225 4.62 13.37 -0.98
N LEU A 226 3.84 14.13 -1.74
CA LEU A 226 4.07 15.57 -1.94
C LEU A 226 3.83 16.38 -0.66
N THR A 227 2.87 15.97 0.19
CA THR A 227 2.70 16.59 1.52
C THR A 227 3.99 16.50 2.35
N GLY A 228 4.71 15.39 2.28
CA GLY A 228 5.99 15.21 2.97
C GLY A 228 7.09 16.16 2.44
N TYR A 229 7.17 16.35 1.14
CA TYR A 229 8.12 17.27 0.51
C TYR A 229 7.77 18.73 0.78
N ILE A 230 6.49 19.12 0.60
CA ILE A 230 5.99 20.47 0.87
C ILE A 230 6.30 20.91 2.31
N ALA A 231 6.11 20.02 3.28
CA ALA A 231 6.36 20.31 4.69
C ALA A 231 7.87 20.54 5.02
N GLN A 232 8.78 20.15 4.15
CA GLN A 232 10.23 20.27 4.35
C GLN A 232 10.87 21.40 3.50
N THR A 233 10.19 21.81 2.43
CA THR A 233 10.66 22.84 1.49
C THR A 233 10.62 24.23 2.13
N LYS A 234 11.70 24.98 1.92
CA LYS A 234 11.89 26.33 2.50
C LYS A 234 11.92 27.42 1.43
N HIS A 235 12.05 27.07 0.18
CA HIS A 235 12.21 27.99 -0.94
C HIS A 235 10.95 28.08 -1.80
N ASP A 236 10.58 29.29 -2.19
CA ASP A 236 9.31 29.56 -2.87
C ASP A 236 9.20 28.88 -4.26
N HIS A 237 10.29 28.82 -5.01
CA HIS A 237 10.29 28.22 -6.34
C HIS A 237 10.04 26.71 -6.28
N GLU A 238 10.69 26.02 -5.35
CA GLU A 238 10.48 24.58 -5.11
C GLU A 238 9.07 24.32 -4.59
N LEU A 239 8.59 25.16 -3.67
CA LEU A 239 7.23 25.04 -3.13
C LEU A 239 6.17 25.14 -4.23
N ILE A 240 6.32 26.11 -5.13
CA ILE A 240 5.44 26.29 -6.29
C ILE A 240 5.51 25.07 -7.22
N ALA A 241 6.73 24.57 -7.49
CA ALA A 241 6.92 23.41 -8.33
C ALA A 241 6.26 22.14 -7.77
N LEU A 242 6.30 21.94 -6.43
CA LEU A 242 5.62 20.86 -5.73
C LEU A 242 4.09 21.00 -5.78
N TYR A 243 3.56 22.20 -5.59
CA TYR A 243 2.12 22.45 -5.70
C TYR A 243 1.60 22.23 -7.13
N ARG A 244 2.34 22.67 -8.15
CA ARG A 244 2.01 22.40 -9.55
C ARG A 244 2.03 20.91 -9.86
N LEU A 245 2.99 20.17 -9.29
CA LEU A 245 3.01 18.71 -9.41
C LEU A 245 1.80 18.07 -8.71
N SER A 246 1.41 18.61 -7.54
CA SER A 246 0.20 18.15 -6.85
C SER A 246 -1.06 18.36 -7.68
N GLU A 247 -1.17 19.51 -8.35
CA GLU A 247 -2.28 19.79 -9.27
C GLU A 247 -2.28 18.81 -10.47
N ASP A 248 -1.11 18.63 -11.11
CA ASP A 248 -0.96 17.76 -12.28
C ASP A 248 -1.25 16.29 -11.96
N ALA A 249 -0.88 15.84 -10.76
CA ALA A 249 -1.14 14.50 -10.27
C ALA A 249 -2.58 14.27 -9.75
N GLY A 250 -3.42 15.32 -9.73
CA GLY A 250 -4.77 15.27 -9.14
C GLY A 250 -4.75 15.09 -7.62
N ALA A 251 -3.65 15.49 -6.98
CA ALA A 251 -3.40 15.34 -5.54
C ALA A 251 -3.90 16.52 -4.69
N LEU A 252 -4.35 17.61 -5.31
CA LEU A 252 -5.03 18.69 -4.60
C LEU A 252 -6.44 18.25 -4.23
N ARG A 253 -6.66 17.91 -2.96
CA ARG A 253 -7.92 17.30 -2.49
C ARG A 253 -8.52 17.98 -1.26
N LYS A 254 -7.73 18.79 -0.57
CA LYS A 254 -8.09 19.41 0.71
C LYS A 254 -8.17 20.94 0.56
N PRO A 255 -9.09 21.62 1.28
CA PRO A 255 -9.27 23.06 1.21
C PRO A 255 -7.96 23.86 1.38
N ASN A 256 -7.17 23.49 2.40
CA ASN A 256 -5.93 24.18 2.71
C ASN A 256 -4.91 24.09 1.57
N GLN A 257 -4.84 22.96 0.86
CA GLN A 257 -3.89 22.80 -0.26
C GLN A 257 -4.15 23.81 -1.38
N TYR A 258 -5.44 24.07 -1.71
CA TYR A 258 -5.81 25.09 -2.70
C TYR A 258 -5.47 26.51 -2.22
N VAL A 259 -5.77 26.80 -0.95
CA VAL A 259 -5.47 28.13 -0.37
C VAL A 259 -3.96 28.38 -0.32
N ASP A 260 -3.20 27.40 0.20
CA ASP A 260 -1.74 27.53 0.37
C ASP A 260 -1.03 27.61 -0.99
N MET A 261 -1.43 26.79 -1.97
CA MET A 261 -0.94 26.90 -3.35
C MET A 261 -1.25 28.27 -3.95
N THR A 262 -2.46 28.78 -3.75
CA THR A 262 -2.85 30.09 -4.28
C THR A 262 -2.00 31.21 -3.65
N GLN A 263 -1.75 31.15 -2.36
CA GLN A 263 -0.91 32.12 -1.67
C GLN A 263 0.54 32.08 -2.18
N ALA A 264 1.11 30.88 -2.32
CA ALA A 264 2.45 30.72 -2.87
C ALA A 264 2.55 31.26 -4.30
N LEU A 265 1.57 30.95 -5.15
CA LEU A 265 1.51 31.47 -6.53
C LEU A 265 1.38 32.98 -6.59
N VAL A 266 0.55 33.60 -5.76
CA VAL A 266 0.39 35.07 -5.71
C VAL A 266 1.68 35.74 -5.27
N VAL A 267 2.35 35.22 -4.24
CA VAL A 267 3.64 35.73 -3.76
C VAL A 267 4.72 35.56 -4.81
N GLY A 268 4.77 34.40 -5.49
CA GLY A 268 5.74 34.09 -6.54
C GLY A 268 5.50 34.86 -7.87
N GLY A 269 4.42 35.67 -7.97
CA GLY A 269 4.13 36.43 -9.20
C GLY A 269 3.29 35.68 -10.24
N TYR A 270 2.55 34.61 -9.86
CA TYR A 270 1.69 33.82 -10.72
C TYR A 270 0.21 33.99 -10.35
N ALA A 271 -0.22 35.23 -10.21
CA ALA A 271 -1.54 35.57 -9.65
C ALA A 271 -2.72 35.06 -10.50
N ILE A 272 -2.60 35.06 -11.85
CA ILE A 272 -3.63 34.53 -12.75
C ILE A 272 -3.79 33.03 -12.52
N GLU A 273 -2.68 32.29 -12.38
CA GLU A 273 -2.70 30.87 -12.06
C GLU A 273 -3.32 30.62 -10.68
N GLY A 274 -2.91 31.42 -9.65
CA GLY A 274 -3.44 31.33 -8.29
C GLY A 274 -4.97 31.54 -8.25
N GLN A 275 -5.49 32.55 -8.97
CA GLN A 275 -6.94 32.75 -9.11
C GLN A 275 -7.63 31.49 -9.67
N ARG A 276 -7.11 30.96 -10.79
CA ARG A 276 -7.67 29.78 -11.46
C ARG A 276 -7.68 28.54 -10.55
N VAL A 277 -6.61 28.31 -9.80
CA VAL A 277 -6.48 27.17 -8.88
C VAL A 277 -7.56 27.24 -7.79
N LEU A 278 -7.72 28.41 -7.16
CA LEU A 278 -8.67 28.53 -6.07
C LEU A 278 -10.14 28.50 -6.57
N GLU A 279 -10.44 29.09 -7.71
CA GLU A 279 -11.75 29.00 -8.37
C GLU A 279 -12.10 27.54 -8.69
N LYS A 280 -11.12 26.76 -9.18
CA LYS A 280 -11.28 25.32 -9.44
C LYS A 280 -11.61 24.55 -8.15
N GLY A 281 -10.91 24.84 -7.05
CA GLY A 281 -11.18 24.21 -5.74
C GLY A 281 -12.56 24.54 -5.20
N LEU A 282 -12.98 25.80 -5.31
CA LEU A 282 -14.34 26.25 -4.91
C LEU A 282 -15.41 25.56 -5.75
N ALA A 283 -15.23 25.48 -7.07
CA ALA A 283 -16.16 24.82 -7.99
C ALA A 283 -16.24 23.30 -7.75
N ALA A 284 -15.16 22.68 -7.30
CA ALA A 284 -15.13 21.26 -6.94
C ALA A 284 -15.84 20.91 -5.61
N GLY A 285 -16.29 21.93 -4.86
CA GLY A 285 -17.05 21.74 -3.62
C GLY A 285 -16.23 21.15 -2.46
N VAL A 286 -14.91 21.31 -2.48
CA VAL A 286 -14.03 20.75 -1.43
C VAL A 286 -14.03 21.55 -0.14
N PHE A 287 -14.59 22.76 -0.16
CA PHE A 287 -14.59 23.69 0.98
C PHE A 287 -15.84 23.52 1.84
N SER A 288 -15.66 23.41 3.15
CA SER A 288 -16.74 23.55 4.12
C SER A 288 -17.25 25.03 4.16
N ALA A 289 -18.41 25.27 4.76
CA ALA A 289 -18.94 26.64 4.91
C ALA A 289 -17.95 27.55 5.68
N GLU A 290 -17.25 27.02 6.67
CA GLU A 290 -16.23 27.73 7.46
C GLU A 290 -14.99 28.08 6.62
N ASP A 291 -14.50 27.11 5.82
CA ASP A 291 -13.32 27.31 4.97
C ASP A 291 -13.58 28.26 3.81
N GLN A 292 -14.82 28.36 3.33
CA GLN A 292 -15.22 29.25 2.23
C GLN A 292 -14.89 30.71 2.52
N ALA A 293 -15.07 31.19 3.75
CA ALA A 293 -14.79 32.57 4.11
C ALA A 293 -13.28 32.90 4.02
N LYS A 294 -12.42 31.95 4.37
CA LYS A 294 -10.95 32.07 4.19
C LYS A 294 -10.57 32.01 2.71
N ALA A 295 -11.13 31.05 1.98
CA ALA A 295 -10.91 30.90 0.55
C ALA A 295 -11.32 32.16 -0.22
N GLN A 296 -12.47 32.77 0.11
CA GLN A 296 -12.95 33.99 -0.54
C GLN A 296 -11.98 35.15 -0.37
N ARG A 297 -11.47 35.41 0.84
CA ARG A 297 -10.47 36.46 1.09
C ARG A 297 -9.19 36.25 0.29
N THR A 298 -8.73 35.00 0.21
CA THR A 298 -7.56 34.64 -0.62
C THR A 298 -7.86 34.88 -2.11
N LEU A 299 -9.06 34.49 -2.56
CA LEU A 299 -9.49 34.68 -3.94
C LEU A 299 -9.59 36.15 -4.31
N ASP A 300 -10.12 37.01 -3.45
CA ASP A 300 -10.22 38.46 -3.69
C ASP A 300 -8.84 39.10 -3.84
N THR A 301 -7.87 38.61 -3.07
CA THR A 301 -6.47 39.05 -3.19
C THR A 301 -5.85 38.55 -4.50
N ALA A 302 -6.07 37.27 -4.83
CA ALA A 302 -5.57 36.68 -6.08
C ALA A 302 -6.17 37.43 -7.32
N LYS A 303 -7.48 37.74 -7.32
CA LYS A 303 -8.14 38.48 -8.40
C LYS A 303 -7.52 39.87 -8.63
N ARG A 304 -7.32 40.65 -7.58
CA ARG A 304 -6.70 41.97 -7.71
C ARG A 304 -5.31 41.86 -8.35
N ARG A 305 -4.47 40.94 -7.85
CA ARG A 305 -3.13 40.74 -8.40
C ARG A 305 -3.16 40.16 -9.82
N ALA A 306 -4.12 39.29 -10.12
CA ALA A 306 -4.31 38.74 -11.46
C ALA A 306 -4.70 39.84 -12.46
N ASP A 307 -5.55 40.81 -12.08
CA ASP A 307 -5.92 41.94 -12.94
C ASP A 307 -4.73 42.86 -13.24
N GLU A 308 -3.85 43.11 -12.26
CA GLU A 308 -2.58 43.81 -12.45
C GLU A 308 -1.68 43.04 -13.44
N GLN A 309 -1.55 41.72 -13.27
CA GLN A 309 -0.73 40.87 -14.14
C GLN A 309 -1.29 40.83 -15.57
N ARG A 310 -2.64 40.77 -15.77
CA ARG A 310 -3.26 40.81 -17.10
C ARG A 310 -2.99 42.11 -17.83
N LYS A 311 -2.99 43.23 -17.09
CA LYS A 311 -2.63 44.54 -17.70
C LYS A 311 -1.18 44.54 -18.19
N ALA A 312 -0.25 44.01 -17.42
CA ALA A 312 1.15 43.85 -17.81
C ALA A 312 1.32 42.90 -19.00
N LEU A 313 0.48 41.86 -19.08
CA LEU A 313 0.53 40.87 -20.16
C LEU A 313 0.23 41.47 -21.55
N ALA A 314 -0.53 42.55 -21.64
CA ALA A 314 -0.83 43.21 -22.89
C ALA A 314 0.44 43.74 -23.62
N GLY A 315 1.51 44.06 -22.91
CA GLY A 315 2.79 44.47 -23.46
C GLY A 315 3.87 43.39 -23.45
N ALA A 316 3.54 42.15 -23.04
CA ALA A 316 4.53 41.12 -22.77
C ALA A 316 5.36 40.69 -23.98
N ASP A 317 4.73 40.60 -25.17
CA ASP A 317 5.45 40.24 -26.42
C ASP A 317 6.51 41.30 -26.76
N GLN A 318 6.19 42.59 -26.59
CA GLN A 318 7.14 43.68 -26.80
C GLN A 318 8.23 43.70 -25.71
N ALA A 319 7.83 43.47 -24.48
CA ALA A 319 8.79 43.36 -23.35
C ALA A 319 9.76 42.19 -23.55
N LEU A 320 9.26 41.03 -24.01
CA LEU A 320 10.12 39.90 -24.34
C LEU A 320 11.08 40.24 -25.49
N ALA A 321 10.59 40.87 -26.54
CA ALA A 321 11.44 41.26 -27.69
C ALA A 321 12.57 42.19 -27.23
N GLY A 322 12.27 43.17 -26.37
CA GLY A 322 13.22 44.16 -25.82
C GLY A 322 14.08 43.68 -24.65
N ALA A 323 13.85 42.48 -24.10
CA ALA A 323 14.59 41.98 -22.93
C ALA A 323 16.08 41.82 -23.24
N LYS A 324 16.91 42.48 -22.44
CA LYS A 324 18.37 42.50 -22.56
C LYS A 324 19.07 41.64 -21.51
N THR A 325 18.36 41.19 -20.46
CA THR A 325 18.86 40.33 -19.40
C THR A 325 18.01 39.07 -19.25
N GLY A 326 18.63 38.01 -18.71
CA GLY A 326 17.92 36.76 -18.43
C GLY A 326 16.75 36.96 -17.49
N ASP A 327 16.93 37.75 -16.42
CA ASP A 327 15.86 38.02 -15.45
C ASP A 327 14.66 38.76 -16.09
N ALA A 328 14.91 39.71 -16.98
CA ALA A 328 13.83 40.41 -17.68
C ALA A 328 13.01 39.44 -18.57
N ALA A 329 13.65 38.53 -19.27
CA ALA A 329 12.97 37.52 -20.08
C ALA A 329 12.24 36.49 -19.20
N TYR A 330 12.83 36.10 -18.07
CA TYR A 330 12.24 35.18 -17.09
C TYR A 330 10.92 35.71 -16.52
N GLU A 331 10.88 36.99 -16.09
CA GLU A 331 9.65 37.61 -15.57
C GLU A 331 8.51 37.68 -16.60
N VAL A 332 8.85 37.88 -17.87
CA VAL A 332 7.85 37.75 -18.94
C VAL A 332 7.37 36.30 -19.09
N GLY A 333 8.30 35.35 -19.00
CA GLY A 333 7.97 33.92 -19.03
C GLY A 333 6.99 33.52 -17.94
N LYS A 334 7.19 34.03 -16.69
CA LYS A 334 6.25 33.83 -15.58
C LYS A 334 4.85 34.34 -15.90
N SER A 335 4.75 35.51 -16.53
CA SER A 335 3.46 36.10 -16.90
C SER A 335 2.73 35.25 -17.94
N PHE A 336 3.43 34.74 -18.94
CA PHE A 336 2.85 33.83 -19.95
C PHE A 336 2.45 32.48 -19.29
N PHE A 337 3.30 31.91 -18.44
CA PHE A 337 3.00 30.66 -17.74
C PHE A 337 1.75 30.80 -16.86
N SER A 338 1.69 31.88 -16.05
CA SER A 338 0.55 32.19 -15.19
C SER A 338 -0.77 32.28 -15.97
N ASN A 339 -0.72 32.83 -17.19
CA ASN A 339 -1.86 32.94 -18.13
C ASN A 339 -2.12 31.63 -18.90
N ALA A 340 -1.41 30.56 -18.63
CA ALA A 340 -1.47 29.28 -19.36
C ALA A 340 -1.05 29.37 -20.83
N ASP A 341 -0.37 30.43 -21.29
CA ASP A 341 0.27 30.49 -22.58
C ASP A 341 1.66 29.81 -22.53
N TYR A 342 1.63 28.51 -22.39
CA TYR A 342 2.85 27.72 -22.18
C TYR A 342 3.80 27.76 -23.37
N ALA A 343 3.29 27.96 -24.61
CA ALA A 343 4.14 28.07 -25.78
C ALA A 343 4.97 29.36 -25.76
N LYS A 344 4.37 30.50 -25.39
CA LYS A 344 5.09 31.74 -25.19
C LYS A 344 6.00 31.70 -23.94
N ALA A 345 5.57 31.04 -22.86
CA ALA A 345 6.40 30.82 -21.69
C ALA A 345 7.68 30.07 -22.04
N VAL A 346 7.60 28.98 -22.83
CA VAL A 346 8.77 28.26 -23.35
C VAL A 346 9.72 29.19 -24.10
N THR A 347 9.21 29.99 -25.02
CA THR A 347 10.03 30.96 -25.79
C THR A 347 10.73 31.96 -24.87
N ALA A 348 10.03 32.47 -23.86
CA ALA A 348 10.56 33.44 -22.93
C ALA A 348 11.64 32.81 -22.02
N TYR A 349 11.41 31.60 -21.47
CA TYR A 349 12.41 30.91 -20.65
C TYR A 349 13.65 30.50 -21.46
N GLN A 350 13.48 30.06 -22.71
CA GLN A 350 14.62 29.80 -23.60
C GLN A 350 15.44 31.05 -23.85
N LYS A 351 14.78 32.21 -24.07
CA LYS A 351 15.46 33.48 -24.18
C LYS A 351 16.18 33.87 -22.92
N ALA A 352 15.54 33.67 -21.73
CA ALA A 352 16.16 33.92 -20.42
C ALA A 352 17.46 33.12 -20.25
N LEU A 353 17.44 31.83 -20.59
CA LEU A 353 18.61 30.96 -20.54
C LEU A 353 19.73 31.33 -21.54
N SER A 354 19.42 32.08 -22.59
CA SER A 354 20.39 32.51 -23.61
C SER A 354 21.05 33.86 -23.31
N LEU A 355 20.46 34.64 -22.40
CA LEU A 355 20.94 35.98 -22.06
C LEU A 355 21.81 35.94 -20.78
N SER A 356 22.69 36.93 -20.64
CA SER A 356 23.40 37.19 -19.38
C SER A 356 22.47 37.83 -18.33
N GLY A 357 22.88 37.81 -17.07
CA GLY A 357 22.11 38.41 -15.98
C GLY A 357 20.82 37.64 -15.68
N LEU A 358 20.92 36.31 -15.64
CA LEU A 358 19.91 35.41 -15.12
C LEU A 358 20.32 34.98 -13.70
N SER A 359 19.52 35.37 -12.71
CA SER A 359 19.82 35.15 -11.29
C SER A 359 19.61 33.70 -10.86
N ASP A 360 18.58 33.04 -11.37
CA ASP A 360 18.23 31.67 -11.00
C ASP A 360 18.07 30.77 -12.25
N LEU A 361 19.16 30.06 -12.54
CA LEU A 361 19.24 29.13 -13.66
C LEU A 361 18.37 27.89 -13.42
N ASP A 362 18.35 27.38 -12.19
CA ASP A 362 17.67 26.13 -11.87
C ASP A 362 16.15 26.33 -11.78
N ALA A 363 15.67 27.42 -11.21
CA ALA A 363 14.26 27.79 -11.28
C ALA A 363 13.79 27.97 -12.73
N THR A 364 14.61 28.63 -13.58
CA THR A 364 14.26 28.83 -15.00
C THR A 364 14.17 27.49 -15.76
N ASN A 365 15.09 26.56 -15.52
CA ASN A 365 15.03 25.22 -16.11
C ASN A 365 13.81 24.43 -15.59
N ALA A 366 13.45 24.57 -14.32
CA ALA A 366 12.26 23.92 -13.76
C ALA A 366 10.97 24.48 -14.41
N GLU A 367 10.84 25.80 -14.52
CA GLU A 367 9.73 26.47 -15.18
C GLU A 367 9.61 26.05 -16.65
N LEU A 368 10.74 26.00 -17.38
CA LEU A 368 10.79 25.51 -18.75
C LEU A 368 10.32 24.05 -18.84
N GLY A 369 10.79 23.19 -17.94
CA GLY A 369 10.39 21.81 -17.85
C GLY A 369 8.88 21.65 -17.60
N MET A 370 8.33 22.42 -16.66
CA MET A 370 6.89 22.45 -16.37
C MET A 370 6.08 22.97 -17.56
N ALA A 371 6.54 24.01 -18.26
CA ALA A 371 5.87 24.53 -19.45
C ALA A 371 5.83 23.48 -20.57
N TYR A 372 6.93 22.77 -20.82
CA TYR A 372 6.95 21.64 -21.75
C TYR A 372 6.03 20.50 -21.32
N ALA A 373 5.98 20.18 -20.03
CA ALA A 373 5.07 19.17 -19.50
C ALA A 373 3.60 19.53 -19.79
N ARG A 374 3.22 20.79 -19.58
CA ARG A 374 1.86 21.30 -19.88
C ARG A 374 1.53 21.26 -21.37
N LEU A 375 2.52 21.34 -22.25
CA LEU A 375 2.38 21.17 -23.70
C LEU A 375 2.41 19.70 -24.17
N GLY A 376 2.58 18.73 -23.26
CA GLY A 376 2.72 17.31 -23.59
C GLY A 376 4.08 16.94 -24.22
N LYS A 377 5.06 17.86 -24.21
CA LYS A 377 6.40 17.68 -24.77
C LYS A 377 7.31 17.02 -23.75
N LYS A 378 7.09 15.70 -23.51
CA LYS A 378 7.75 14.96 -22.43
C LYS A 378 9.27 14.92 -22.53
N ALA A 379 9.81 14.73 -23.74
CA ALA A 379 11.26 14.63 -23.93
C ALA A 379 11.98 15.95 -23.62
N GLU A 380 11.40 17.06 -24.07
CA GLU A 380 11.91 18.41 -23.81
C GLU A 380 11.78 18.77 -22.34
N ALA A 381 10.67 18.40 -21.70
CA ALA A 381 10.48 18.59 -20.25
C ALA A 381 11.57 17.85 -19.45
N ILE A 382 11.82 16.58 -19.76
CA ILE A 382 12.86 15.79 -19.11
C ILE A 382 14.24 16.44 -19.31
N LYS A 383 14.55 16.91 -20.52
CA LYS A 383 15.82 17.58 -20.82
C LYS A 383 16.00 18.86 -19.99
N ALA A 384 14.96 19.65 -19.82
CA ALA A 384 15.00 20.86 -18.99
C ALA A 384 15.20 20.49 -17.51
N PHE A 385 14.48 19.50 -16.99
CA PHE A 385 14.67 19.01 -15.62
C PHE A 385 16.06 18.41 -15.36
N ASP A 386 16.67 17.76 -16.36
CA ASP A 386 18.04 17.22 -16.25
C ASP A 386 19.13 18.30 -16.23
N ALA A 387 18.82 19.53 -16.60
CA ALA A 387 19.75 20.66 -16.54
C ALA A 387 19.86 21.30 -15.14
N ILE A 388 18.96 20.95 -14.22
CA ILE A 388 18.95 21.44 -12.84
C ILE A 388 20.09 20.83 -12.05
N LYS A 389 20.85 21.69 -11.32
CA LYS A 389 22.05 21.29 -10.58
C LYS A 389 21.88 21.38 -9.07
N ASP A 390 21.01 22.25 -8.58
CA ASP A 390 20.71 22.35 -7.17
C ASP A 390 20.13 21.01 -6.65
N PRO A 391 20.69 20.43 -5.57
CA PRO A 391 20.29 19.09 -5.13
C PRO A 391 18.83 19.00 -4.66
N GLU A 392 18.32 20.04 -3.97
CA GLU A 392 16.94 20.05 -3.47
C GLU A 392 15.96 20.18 -4.62
N PHE A 393 16.26 21.07 -5.57
CA PHE A 393 15.43 21.25 -6.75
C PHE A 393 15.53 20.06 -7.73
N ALA A 394 16.71 19.43 -7.85
CA ALA A 394 16.89 18.22 -8.66
C ALA A 394 16.00 17.06 -8.17
N GLU A 395 15.77 16.99 -6.85
CA GLU A 395 14.87 15.99 -6.28
C GLU A 395 13.40 16.23 -6.71
N ILE A 396 12.96 17.50 -6.72
CA ILE A 396 11.62 17.87 -7.23
C ILE A 396 11.51 17.60 -8.74
N ALA A 397 12.55 17.92 -9.48
CA ALA A 397 12.63 17.60 -10.91
C ALA A 397 12.55 16.09 -11.17
N ARG A 398 13.14 15.27 -10.29
CA ARG A 398 13.03 13.81 -10.33
C ARG A 398 11.58 13.34 -10.14
N LEU A 399 10.83 13.95 -9.23
CA LEU A 399 9.40 13.66 -9.03
C LEU A 399 8.57 14.04 -10.26
N TRP A 400 8.84 15.20 -10.87
CA TRP A 400 8.22 15.58 -12.13
C TRP A 400 8.51 14.58 -13.25
N LYS A 401 9.77 14.15 -13.40
CA LYS A 401 10.14 13.12 -14.38
C LYS A 401 9.44 11.79 -14.12
N MET A 402 9.23 11.43 -12.86
CA MET A 402 8.45 10.23 -12.51
C MET A 402 6.98 10.36 -12.93
N ARG A 403 6.39 11.51 -12.77
CA ARG A 403 5.01 11.80 -13.19
C ARG A 403 4.81 11.76 -14.71
N LEU A 404 5.83 12.12 -15.47
CA LEU A 404 5.79 12.15 -16.94
C LEU A 404 5.97 10.79 -17.61
N ARG A 405 6.47 9.79 -16.90
CA ARG A 405 6.63 8.40 -17.41
C ARG A 405 5.30 7.69 -17.53
#